data_5f48a33d79f191d0cc494039b6896321
#
_entry.id   5f48a33d79f191d0cc494039b6896321
#
_cell.length_a   1.000
_cell.length_b   1.000
_cell.length_c   1.000
_cell.angle_alpha   90.00
_cell.angle_beta   90.00
_cell.angle_gamma   90.00
#
_symmetry.space_group_name_H-M   'P 1'
#
loop_
_entity.id
_entity.type
_entity.pdbx_description
1 polymer ?
#
loop_
_entity_poly.entity_id
_entity_poly.type
_entity_poly.pdbx_seq_one_letter_code
_entity_poly.pdbx_strand_id
1 'polypeptide(L)'
;IKMGTPWFQLKEAQFPEKLYVFSSNYELYASLSNRVVALLEELSPRVEQYSIDECFLDARGFGHCMDLEDFGRQLRGHVLSGTGLTIGVGFGATKTLAKSAQWASKEWPQFSGVLALSPENPRRTAKLLSLQPVEEIWGVGNRIAKKLHVMGITTALQLSLTNPTFIRKNFNVVLERTVRELNGESCISLEEAPPPKQQIVCSRSFGQRITTYEEMRQAVCQYAERAAEKLRGERQYCRHISTFIKTSPFAVNEPYYGNVAT
;
A
#
# COMPACT_ATOMS: atom_id res chain seq x y z
N ILE A 1 18.89 -2.49 3.97
CA ILE A 1 18.03 -3.54 4.58
C ILE A 1 16.77 -3.65 3.75
N LYS A 2 16.42 -4.86 3.29
CA LYS A 2 15.20 -5.09 2.53
C LYS A 2 13.97 -4.93 3.43
N MET A 3 12.93 -4.26 2.91
CA MET A 3 11.66 -4.12 3.63
C MET A 3 11.08 -5.48 4.02
N GLY A 4 10.59 -5.59 5.26
CA GLY A 4 10.02 -6.83 5.78
C GLY A 4 11.04 -7.86 6.29
N THR A 5 12.33 -7.53 6.32
CA THR A 5 13.33 -8.43 6.93
C THR A 5 13.06 -8.59 8.43
N PRO A 6 12.89 -9.82 8.94
CA PRO A 6 12.60 -10.06 10.35
C PRO A 6 13.72 -9.57 11.26
N TRP A 7 13.36 -9.01 12.42
CA TRP A 7 14.29 -8.44 13.38
C TRP A 7 15.37 -9.45 13.84
N PHE A 8 15.01 -10.71 14.05
CA PHE A 8 15.98 -11.71 14.49
C PHE A 8 17.10 -11.94 13.47
N GLN A 9 16.82 -11.85 12.16
CA GLN A 9 17.83 -11.92 11.11
C GLN A 9 18.74 -10.68 11.11
N LEU A 10 18.17 -9.49 11.37
CA LEU A 10 18.95 -8.26 11.47
C LEU A 10 19.84 -8.23 12.72
N LYS A 11 19.38 -8.81 13.83
CA LYS A 11 20.14 -8.87 15.08
C LYS A 11 21.41 -9.73 14.94
N GLU A 12 21.36 -10.76 14.12
CA GLU A 12 22.49 -11.68 13.87
C GLU A 12 23.40 -11.20 12.74
N ALA A 13 22.93 -10.28 11.88
CA ALA A 13 23.68 -9.77 10.76
C ALA A 13 24.73 -8.74 11.21
N GLN A 14 25.93 -8.84 10.63
CA GLN A 14 26.97 -7.82 10.80
C GLN A 14 26.73 -6.69 9.80
N PHE A 15 26.52 -5.47 10.32
CA PHE A 15 26.40 -4.28 9.49
C PHE A 15 27.70 -3.46 9.57
N PRO A 16 28.17 -2.87 8.46
CA PRO A 16 29.35 -2.01 8.47
C PRO A 16 29.13 -0.73 9.28
N GLU A 17 27.88 -0.31 9.44
CA GLU A 17 27.46 0.87 10.19
C GLU A 17 26.57 0.48 11.38
N LYS A 18 26.52 1.35 12.38
CA LYS A 18 25.71 1.13 13.57
C LYS A 18 24.20 1.12 13.21
N LEU A 19 23.52 0.02 13.54
CA LEU A 19 22.07 -0.11 13.36
C LEU A 19 21.33 0.43 14.59
N TYR A 20 20.44 1.40 14.35
CA TYR A 20 19.53 1.93 15.37
C TYR A 20 18.13 1.38 15.14
N VAL A 21 17.48 0.94 16.20
CA VAL A 21 16.14 0.33 16.16
C VAL A 21 15.18 1.15 17.01
N PHE A 22 14.06 1.53 16.41
CA PHE A 22 13.02 2.30 17.06
C PHE A 22 11.66 1.64 16.86
N SER A 23 10.75 1.79 17.82
CA SER A 23 9.35 1.44 17.65
C SER A 23 8.66 2.43 16.71
N SER A 24 7.78 1.93 15.86
CA SER A 24 7.00 2.77 14.95
C SER A 24 6.06 3.71 15.72
N ASN A 25 6.18 5.00 15.47
CA ASN A 25 5.31 6.03 16.06
C ASN A 25 4.15 6.35 15.10
N TYR A 26 3.10 5.54 15.15
CA TYR A 26 1.96 5.68 14.25
C TYR A 26 1.20 7.00 14.40
N GLU A 27 1.19 7.61 15.58
CA GLU A 27 0.53 8.91 15.80
C GLU A 27 1.29 10.03 15.08
N LEU A 28 2.62 10.02 15.17
CA LEU A 28 3.45 10.95 14.41
C LEU A 28 3.30 10.74 12.90
N TYR A 29 3.31 9.48 12.45
CA TYR A 29 3.16 9.18 11.01
C TYR A 29 1.80 9.63 10.49
N ALA A 30 0.72 9.40 11.24
CA ALA A 30 -0.61 9.89 10.87
C ALA A 30 -0.68 11.43 10.82
N SER A 31 -0.06 12.11 11.78
CA SER A 31 0.01 13.58 11.80
C SER A 31 0.73 14.13 10.57
N LEU A 32 1.90 13.56 10.22
CA LEU A 32 2.64 13.96 9.02
C LEU A 32 1.89 13.60 7.73
N SER A 33 1.25 12.44 7.68
CA SER A 33 0.40 12.03 6.55
C SER A 33 -0.74 13.02 6.31
N ASN A 34 -1.46 13.40 7.35
CA ASN A 34 -2.54 14.40 7.25
C ASN A 34 -2.01 15.76 6.75
N ARG A 35 -0.81 16.14 7.15
CA ARG A 35 -0.16 17.37 6.68
C ARG A 35 0.20 17.28 5.20
N VAL A 36 0.70 16.13 4.73
CA VAL A 36 0.93 15.89 3.30
C VAL A 36 -0.38 15.98 2.52
N VAL A 37 -1.46 15.34 2.99
CA VAL A 37 -2.78 15.41 2.34
C VAL A 37 -3.25 16.86 2.22
N ALA A 38 -3.19 17.66 3.29
CA ALA A 38 -3.59 19.06 3.28
C ALA A 38 -2.80 19.88 2.24
N LEU A 39 -1.48 19.67 2.13
CA LEU A 39 -0.64 20.32 1.12
C LEU A 39 -0.99 19.90 -0.32
N LEU A 40 -1.38 18.64 -0.51
CA LEU A 40 -1.83 18.17 -1.82
C LEU A 40 -3.20 18.76 -2.20
N GLU A 41 -4.10 18.93 -1.23
CA GLU A 41 -5.42 19.58 -1.41
C GLU A 41 -5.32 21.06 -1.80
N GLU A 42 -4.23 21.76 -1.43
CA GLU A 42 -3.95 23.12 -1.87
C GLU A 42 -3.69 23.21 -3.40
N LEU A 43 -3.20 22.13 -4.00
CA LEU A 43 -2.79 22.08 -5.42
C LEU A 43 -3.75 21.25 -6.29
N SER A 44 -4.60 20.42 -5.69
CA SER A 44 -5.58 19.61 -6.42
C SER A 44 -6.93 19.59 -5.68
N PRO A 45 -8.04 19.87 -6.36
CA PRO A 45 -9.36 19.92 -5.70
C PRO A 45 -9.90 18.55 -5.30
N ARG A 46 -9.31 17.47 -5.79
CA ARG A 46 -9.77 16.10 -5.54
C ARG A 46 -8.60 15.20 -5.18
N VAL A 47 -8.51 14.88 -3.89
CA VAL A 47 -7.49 14.02 -3.31
C VAL A 47 -8.14 12.84 -2.62
N GLU A 48 -7.73 11.63 -2.94
CA GLU A 48 -8.07 10.41 -2.21
C GLU A 48 -6.88 9.99 -1.37
N GLN A 49 -7.02 9.97 -0.06
CA GLN A 49 -6.05 9.33 0.82
C GLN A 49 -6.25 7.81 0.79
N TYR A 50 -5.44 7.12 0.01
CA TYR A 50 -5.53 5.66 -0.14
C TYR A 50 -4.92 4.91 1.06
N SER A 51 -3.81 5.43 1.59
CA SER A 51 -3.14 4.88 2.78
C SER A 51 -2.47 6.00 3.59
N ILE A 52 -1.71 5.64 4.63
CA ILE A 52 -0.95 6.60 5.43
C ILE A 52 0.17 7.29 4.62
N ASP A 53 0.62 6.69 3.53
CA ASP A 53 1.76 7.14 2.71
C ASP A 53 1.45 7.23 1.22
N GLU A 54 0.21 7.03 0.82
CA GLU A 54 -0.21 7.05 -0.58
C GLU A 54 -1.52 7.81 -0.78
N CYS A 55 -1.50 8.71 -1.78
CA CYS A 55 -2.67 9.47 -2.22
C CYS A 55 -2.84 9.35 -3.74
N PHE A 56 -4.09 9.41 -4.20
CA PHE A 56 -4.43 9.63 -5.60
C PHE A 56 -5.03 11.02 -5.77
N LEU A 57 -4.61 11.71 -6.83
CA LEU A 57 -5.09 13.04 -7.18
C LEU A 57 -5.73 13.00 -8.57
N ASP A 58 -6.78 13.77 -8.75
CA ASP A 58 -7.36 14.00 -10.08
C ASP A 58 -6.55 15.07 -10.82
N ALA A 59 -5.80 14.63 -11.83
CA ALA A 59 -4.98 15.51 -12.64
C ALA A 59 -5.66 15.91 -13.98
N ARG A 60 -6.95 15.62 -14.16
CA ARG A 60 -7.68 15.99 -15.37
C ARG A 60 -7.74 17.51 -15.52
N GLY A 61 -7.45 17.99 -16.72
CA GLY A 61 -7.42 19.42 -17.05
C GLY A 61 -6.05 20.08 -16.81
N PHE A 62 -5.21 19.58 -15.91
CA PHE A 62 -3.90 20.20 -15.67
C PHE A 62 -2.98 20.14 -16.90
N GLY A 63 -3.00 19.04 -17.66
CA GLY A 63 -2.21 18.89 -18.88
C GLY A 63 -2.49 19.92 -20.00
N HIS A 64 -3.60 20.68 -19.90
CA HIS A 64 -3.86 21.81 -20.79
C HIS A 64 -3.17 23.11 -20.35
N CYS A 65 -2.78 23.19 -19.08
CA CYS A 65 -2.21 24.40 -18.48
C CYS A 65 -0.69 24.30 -18.34
N MET A 66 -0.17 23.10 -18.07
CA MET A 66 1.25 22.83 -17.87
C MET A 66 1.60 21.39 -18.19
N ASP A 67 2.89 21.10 -18.37
CA ASP A 67 3.39 19.74 -18.45
C ASP A 67 3.15 18.96 -17.14
N LEU A 68 2.67 17.72 -17.23
CA LEU A 68 2.35 16.90 -16.06
C LEU A 68 3.59 16.58 -15.19
N GLU A 69 4.77 16.44 -15.80
CA GLU A 69 5.99 16.21 -15.02
C GLU A 69 6.43 17.50 -14.29
N ASP A 70 6.17 18.68 -14.88
CA ASP A 70 6.39 19.98 -14.19
C ASP A 70 5.43 20.12 -13.01
N PHE A 71 4.16 19.76 -13.18
CA PHE A 71 3.22 19.72 -12.08
C PHE A 71 3.64 18.73 -10.99
N GLY A 72 4.14 17.56 -11.36
CA GLY A 72 4.70 16.59 -10.43
C GLY A 72 5.91 17.13 -9.64
N ARG A 73 6.78 17.89 -10.30
CA ARG A 73 7.91 18.59 -9.63
C ARG A 73 7.41 19.65 -8.64
N GLN A 74 6.36 20.38 -9.01
CA GLN A 74 5.72 21.36 -8.12
C GLN A 74 5.12 20.68 -6.88
N LEU A 75 4.36 19.58 -7.04
CA LEU A 75 3.82 18.78 -5.92
C LEU A 75 4.94 18.33 -4.97
N ARG A 76 6.02 17.79 -5.51
CA ARG A 76 7.19 17.35 -4.72
C ARG A 76 7.83 18.49 -3.94
N GLY A 77 8.05 19.62 -4.59
CA GLY A 77 8.64 20.82 -3.96
C GLY A 77 7.75 21.36 -2.84
N HIS A 78 6.44 21.40 -3.06
CA HIS A 78 5.46 21.89 -2.08
C HIS A 78 5.42 21.00 -0.84
N VAL A 79 5.33 19.69 -1.01
CA VAL A 79 5.34 18.72 0.11
C VAL A 79 6.69 18.77 0.86
N LEU A 80 7.80 18.81 0.13
CA LEU A 80 9.13 18.90 0.74
C LEU A 80 9.28 20.17 1.61
N SER A 81 8.85 21.32 1.10
CA SER A 81 8.91 22.60 1.83
C SER A 81 8.02 22.60 3.08
N GLY A 82 6.82 21.97 3.00
CA GLY A 82 5.88 21.97 4.11
C GLY A 82 6.12 20.90 5.17
N THR A 83 6.83 19.81 4.85
CA THR A 83 6.99 18.64 5.75
C THR A 83 8.43 18.17 5.91
N GLY A 84 9.35 18.53 5.03
CA GLY A 84 10.68 17.92 4.93
C GLY A 84 10.69 16.52 4.31
N LEU A 85 9.53 16.01 3.85
CA LEU A 85 9.40 14.68 3.26
C LEU A 85 9.51 14.72 1.74
N THR A 86 10.18 13.73 1.17
CA THR A 86 10.21 13.51 -0.28
C THR A 86 9.12 12.54 -0.70
N ILE A 87 8.42 12.83 -1.79
CA ILE A 87 7.40 11.96 -2.38
C ILE A 87 7.77 11.52 -3.79
N GLY A 88 7.28 10.38 -4.27
CA GLY A 88 7.32 9.98 -5.66
C GLY A 88 5.98 10.24 -6.33
N VAL A 89 5.99 10.85 -7.52
CA VAL A 89 4.78 11.20 -8.27
C VAL A 89 4.73 10.44 -9.59
N GLY A 90 3.61 9.77 -9.86
CA GLY A 90 3.35 9.09 -11.11
C GLY A 90 2.02 9.51 -11.71
N PHE A 91 2.00 9.85 -13.01
CA PHE A 91 0.77 10.15 -13.73
C PHE A 91 0.42 9.02 -14.69
N GLY A 92 -0.85 8.73 -14.83
CA GLY A 92 -1.38 7.75 -15.76
C GLY A 92 -2.88 7.89 -15.94
N ALA A 93 -3.41 7.36 -17.03
CA ALA A 93 -4.84 7.42 -17.35
C ALA A 93 -5.72 6.64 -16.33
N THR A 94 -5.11 5.73 -15.57
CA THR A 94 -5.76 4.90 -14.54
C THR A 94 -4.92 4.87 -13.28
N LYS A 95 -5.51 4.50 -12.14
CA LYS A 95 -4.78 4.33 -10.87
C LYS A 95 -3.63 3.32 -11.02
N THR A 96 -3.83 2.21 -11.70
CA THR A 96 -2.79 1.20 -11.92
C THR A 96 -1.63 1.73 -12.77
N LEU A 97 -1.90 2.48 -13.84
CA LEU A 97 -0.84 3.12 -14.62
C LEU A 97 -0.12 4.22 -13.85
N ALA A 98 -0.83 5.03 -13.06
CA ALA A 98 -0.23 6.04 -12.19
C ALA A 98 0.70 5.39 -11.15
N LYS A 99 0.31 4.26 -10.56
CA LYS A 99 1.16 3.49 -9.63
C LYS A 99 2.38 2.88 -10.33
N SER A 100 2.25 2.39 -11.56
CA SER A 100 3.39 1.91 -12.37
C SER A 100 4.36 3.05 -12.70
N ALA A 101 3.85 4.24 -13.04
CA ALA A 101 4.67 5.42 -13.23
C ALA A 101 5.40 5.85 -11.95
N GLN A 102 4.69 5.84 -10.81
CA GLN A 102 5.30 6.15 -9.51
C GLN A 102 6.40 5.14 -9.14
N TRP A 103 6.18 3.85 -9.34
CA TRP A 103 7.19 2.82 -9.15
C TRP A 103 8.45 3.12 -9.99
N ALA A 104 8.29 3.34 -11.28
CA ALA A 104 9.40 3.64 -12.18
C ALA A 104 10.13 4.96 -11.81
N SER A 105 9.39 5.96 -11.32
CA SER A 105 9.97 7.25 -10.92
C SER A 105 10.91 7.14 -9.72
N LYS A 106 10.71 6.11 -8.87
CA LYS A 106 11.57 5.80 -7.72
C LYS A 106 12.70 4.85 -8.08
N GLU A 107 12.42 3.86 -8.96
CA GLU A 107 13.37 2.82 -9.35
C GLU A 107 14.49 3.39 -10.24
N TRP A 108 14.18 4.34 -11.13
CA TRP A 108 15.13 4.91 -12.08
C TRP A 108 15.48 6.36 -11.77
N PRO A 109 16.72 6.62 -11.31
CA PRO A 109 17.16 7.95 -10.85
C PRO A 109 16.99 9.08 -11.87
N GLN A 110 17.04 8.75 -13.18
CA GLN A 110 16.88 9.75 -14.25
C GLN A 110 15.52 10.46 -14.23
N PHE A 111 14.49 9.86 -13.62
CA PHE A 111 13.17 10.49 -13.49
C PHE A 111 13.08 11.44 -12.29
N SER A 112 14.07 11.43 -11.40
CA SER A 112 14.10 12.32 -10.23
C SER A 112 12.82 12.30 -9.41
N GLY A 113 12.15 11.12 -9.36
CA GLY A 113 10.93 10.88 -8.59
C GLY A 113 9.63 11.39 -9.23
N VAL A 114 9.63 11.73 -10.53
CA VAL A 114 8.41 12.12 -11.26
C VAL A 114 8.39 11.44 -12.62
N LEU A 115 7.26 10.84 -12.98
CA LEU A 115 7.06 10.25 -14.31
C LEU A 115 5.60 10.36 -14.76
N ALA A 116 5.38 10.79 -16.00
CA ALA A 116 4.06 10.81 -16.63
C ALA A 116 3.97 9.78 -17.75
N LEU A 117 2.88 8.97 -17.70
CA LEU A 117 2.44 8.09 -18.77
C LEU A 117 1.23 8.73 -19.46
N SER A 118 1.50 9.46 -20.55
CA SER A 118 0.46 10.09 -21.36
C SER A 118 -0.12 9.09 -22.36
N PRO A 119 -1.46 9.10 -22.60
CA PRO A 119 -2.10 8.35 -23.69
C PRO A 119 -1.53 8.68 -25.07
N GLU A 120 -0.99 9.89 -25.25
CA GLU A 120 -0.37 10.36 -26.50
C GLU A 120 0.98 9.69 -26.78
N ASN A 121 1.60 9.08 -25.77
CA ASN A 121 2.86 8.34 -25.91
C ASN A 121 2.74 6.86 -25.48
N PRO A 122 1.98 6.04 -26.21
CA PRO A 122 1.78 4.64 -25.86
C PRO A 122 3.08 3.81 -25.90
N ARG A 123 4.09 4.26 -26.67
CA ARG A 123 5.41 3.61 -26.70
C ARG A 123 6.13 3.72 -25.37
N ARG A 124 6.04 4.87 -24.69
CA ARG A 124 6.62 5.08 -23.36
C ARG A 124 5.97 4.15 -22.34
N THR A 125 4.65 4.06 -22.36
CA THR A 125 3.88 3.15 -21.50
C THR A 125 4.27 1.69 -21.74
N ALA A 126 4.26 1.23 -23.01
CA ALA A 126 4.64 -0.13 -23.34
C ALA A 126 6.09 -0.46 -22.93
N LYS A 127 7.02 0.49 -23.12
CA LYS A 127 8.41 0.33 -22.69
C LYS A 127 8.52 0.18 -21.19
N LEU A 128 7.82 1.01 -20.40
CA LEU A 128 7.80 0.90 -18.94
C LEU A 128 7.25 -0.46 -18.51
N LEU A 129 6.06 -0.83 -19.02
CA LEU A 129 5.41 -2.09 -18.65
C LEU A 129 6.25 -3.32 -19.04
N SER A 130 7.06 -3.24 -20.10
CA SER A 130 7.97 -4.32 -20.50
C SER A 130 9.14 -4.53 -19.52
N LEU A 131 9.48 -3.50 -18.75
CA LEU A 131 10.57 -3.52 -17.77
C LEU A 131 10.08 -3.74 -16.34
N GLN A 132 8.79 -3.49 -16.07
CA GLN A 132 8.20 -3.67 -14.74
C GLN A 132 7.91 -5.15 -14.49
N PRO A 133 8.52 -5.79 -13.46
CA PRO A 133 8.16 -7.13 -13.03
C PRO A 133 6.69 -7.22 -12.63
N VAL A 134 6.06 -8.36 -12.87
CA VAL A 134 4.63 -8.53 -12.58
C VAL A 134 4.30 -8.42 -11.10
N GLU A 135 5.21 -8.78 -10.21
CA GLU A 135 5.10 -8.63 -8.76
C GLU A 135 5.16 -7.20 -8.25
N GLU A 136 5.67 -6.26 -9.07
CA GLU A 136 5.73 -4.83 -8.76
C GLU A 136 4.47 -4.06 -9.23
N ILE A 137 3.50 -4.77 -9.83
CA ILE A 137 2.22 -4.17 -10.20
C ILE A 137 1.37 -4.00 -8.94
N TRP A 138 0.80 -2.81 -8.77
CA TRP A 138 -0.14 -2.52 -7.69
C TRP A 138 -1.29 -3.54 -7.65
N GLY A 139 -1.46 -4.20 -6.49
CA GLY A 139 -2.46 -5.25 -6.30
C GLY A 139 -2.02 -6.67 -6.67
N VAL A 140 -0.81 -6.86 -7.21
CA VAL A 140 -0.24 -8.18 -7.49
C VAL A 140 0.68 -8.61 -6.35
N GLY A 141 0.13 -9.40 -5.42
CA GLY A 141 0.93 -9.96 -4.32
C GLY A 141 1.69 -11.24 -4.73
N ASN A 142 2.63 -11.68 -3.88
CA ASN A 142 3.50 -12.83 -4.13
C ASN A 142 2.79 -14.12 -4.56
N ARG A 143 1.58 -14.40 -4.06
CA ARG A 143 0.82 -15.60 -4.44
C ARG A 143 0.31 -15.52 -5.87
N ILE A 144 -0.13 -14.35 -6.31
CA ILE A 144 -0.60 -14.11 -7.68
C ILE A 144 0.60 -14.11 -8.61
N ALA A 145 1.68 -13.41 -8.27
CA ALA A 145 2.91 -13.36 -9.05
C ALA A 145 3.47 -14.77 -9.34
N LYS A 146 3.59 -15.63 -8.32
CA LYS A 146 4.03 -17.02 -8.51
C LYS A 146 3.18 -17.80 -9.52
N LYS A 147 1.86 -17.64 -9.49
CA LYS A 147 0.97 -18.29 -10.46
C LYS A 147 1.13 -17.72 -11.87
N LEU A 148 1.31 -16.41 -12.00
CA LEU A 148 1.57 -15.74 -13.27
C LEU A 148 2.90 -16.20 -13.88
N HIS A 149 3.95 -16.31 -13.07
CA HIS A 149 5.26 -16.82 -13.52
C HIS A 149 5.17 -18.25 -14.06
N VAL A 150 4.40 -19.13 -13.42
CA VAL A 150 4.16 -20.50 -13.94
C VAL A 150 3.47 -20.48 -15.32
N MET A 151 2.69 -19.44 -15.62
CA MET A 151 2.03 -19.23 -16.92
C MET A 151 2.92 -18.48 -17.92
N GLY A 152 4.18 -18.17 -17.58
CA GLY A 152 5.11 -17.43 -18.43
C GLY A 152 4.87 -15.91 -18.45
N ILE A 153 4.02 -15.39 -17.54
CA ILE A 153 3.71 -13.96 -17.42
C ILE A 153 4.63 -13.39 -16.34
N THR A 154 5.69 -12.69 -16.74
CA THR A 154 6.73 -12.17 -15.85
C THR A 154 6.79 -10.64 -15.81
N THR A 155 6.17 -9.96 -16.78
CA THR A 155 6.16 -8.49 -16.86
C THR A 155 4.76 -7.92 -16.89
N ALA A 156 4.63 -6.64 -16.52
CA ALA A 156 3.38 -5.91 -16.60
C ALA A 156 2.82 -5.84 -18.04
N LEU A 157 3.70 -5.74 -19.04
CA LEU A 157 3.28 -5.76 -20.44
C LEU A 157 2.66 -7.11 -20.83
N GLN A 158 3.27 -8.22 -20.45
CA GLN A 158 2.72 -9.54 -20.72
C GLN A 158 1.35 -9.73 -20.04
N LEU A 159 1.21 -9.25 -18.80
CA LEU A 159 -0.09 -9.28 -18.12
C LEU A 159 -1.12 -8.41 -18.84
N SER A 160 -0.77 -7.21 -19.28
CA SER A 160 -1.69 -6.30 -20.00
C SER A 160 -2.20 -6.88 -21.32
N LEU A 161 -1.39 -7.68 -21.98
CA LEU A 161 -1.73 -8.35 -23.24
C LEU A 161 -2.53 -9.66 -23.05
N THR A 162 -2.67 -10.12 -21.80
CA THR A 162 -3.43 -11.33 -21.50
C THR A 162 -4.93 -11.06 -21.54
N ASN A 163 -5.71 -12.00 -22.09
CA ASN A 163 -7.17 -11.85 -22.19
C ASN A 163 -7.82 -11.66 -20.78
N PRO A 164 -8.57 -10.57 -20.55
CA PRO A 164 -9.18 -10.29 -19.24
C PRO A 164 -10.12 -11.40 -18.75
N THR A 165 -10.90 -12.01 -19.65
CA THR A 165 -11.81 -13.11 -19.28
C THR A 165 -11.04 -14.35 -18.82
N PHE A 166 -9.90 -14.65 -19.45
CA PHE A 166 -9.01 -15.72 -19.01
C PHE A 166 -8.46 -15.44 -17.59
N ILE A 167 -8.03 -14.20 -17.33
CA ILE A 167 -7.55 -13.78 -16.01
C ILE A 167 -8.67 -13.89 -14.96
N ARG A 168 -9.88 -13.43 -15.27
CA ARG A 168 -11.03 -13.56 -14.36
C ARG A 168 -11.33 -15.00 -13.98
N LYS A 169 -11.29 -15.92 -14.94
CA LYS A 169 -11.58 -17.35 -14.74
C LYS A 169 -10.51 -18.04 -13.89
N ASN A 170 -9.24 -17.72 -14.07
CA ASN A 170 -8.12 -18.40 -13.41
C ASN A 170 -7.68 -17.74 -12.10
N PHE A 171 -8.05 -16.46 -11.88
CA PHE A 171 -7.71 -15.70 -10.69
C PHE A 171 -8.97 -15.10 -10.04
N ASN A 172 -9.30 -13.85 -10.36
CA ASN A 172 -10.45 -13.13 -9.82
C ASN A 172 -10.76 -11.85 -10.62
N VAL A 173 -11.88 -11.20 -10.26
CA VAL A 173 -12.32 -9.93 -10.88
C VAL A 173 -11.35 -8.77 -10.57
N VAL A 174 -10.62 -8.81 -9.47
CA VAL A 174 -9.69 -7.73 -9.11
C VAL A 174 -8.52 -7.71 -10.08
N LEU A 175 -7.90 -8.86 -10.35
CA LEU A 175 -6.80 -8.95 -11.32
C LEU A 175 -7.29 -8.69 -12.75
N GLU A 176 -8.52 -9.06 -13.12
CA GLU A 176 -9.14 -8.67 -14.39
C GLU A 176 -9.18 -7.15 -14.53
N ARG A 177 -9.64 -6.43 -13.50
CA ARG A 177 -9.65 -4.95 -13.50
C ARG A 177 -8.24 -4.38 -13.63
N THR A 178 -7.26 -4.97 -12.97
CA THR A 178 -5.84 -4.58 -13.13
C THR A 178 -5.39 -4.69 -14.59
N VAL A 179 -5.74 -5.76 -15.30
CA VAL A 179 -5.43 -5.90 -16.74
C VAL A 179 -6.09 -4.81 -17.57
N ARG A 180 -7.36 -4.50 -17.32
CA ARG A 180 -8.08 -3.41 -18.00
C ARG A 180 -7.44 -2.05 -17.74
N GLU A 181 -7.08 -1.78 -16.49
CA GLU A 181 -6.42 -0.53 -16.10
C GLU A 181 -5.03 -0.37 -16.73
N LEU A 182 -4.24 -1.43 -16.84
CA LEU A 182 -2.97 -1.41 -17.57
C LEU A 182 -3.13 -1.06 -19.06
N ASN A 183 -4.32 -1.31 -19.63
CA ASN A 183 -4.70 -0.93 -20.99
C ASN A 183 -5.40 0.44 -21.08
N GLY A 184 -5.46 1.20 -19.99
CA GLY A 184 -6.04 2.54 -19.97
C GLY A 184 -7.55 2.60 -19.71
N GLU A 185 -8.22 1.46 -19.46
CA GLU A 185 -9.63 1.41 -19.09
C GLU A 185 -9.79 1.60 -17.59
N SER A 186 -10.30 2.76 -17.15
CA SER A 186 -10.49 3.07 -15.73
C SER A 186 -11.60 2.19 -15.12
N CYS A 187 -11.24 1.32 -14.20
CA CYS A 187 -12.13 0.42 -13.46
C CYS A 187 -12.27 0.79 -11.99
N ILE A 188 -11.43 1.68 -11.48
CA ILE A 188 -11.35 2.09 -10.08
C ILE A 188 -11.52 3.60 -10.02
N SER A 189 -12.69 4.05 -9.54
CA SER A 189 -12.97 5.48 -9.37
C SER A 189 -12.13 6.10 -8.24
N LEU A 190 -12.00 7.42 -8.26
CA LEU A 190 -11.44 8.18 -7.14
C LEU A 190 -12.48 8.23 -6.01
N GLU A 191 -12.10 7.84 -4.81
CA GLU A 191 -12.94 7.90 -3.61
C GLU A 191 -12.67 9.21 -2.85
N GLU A 192 -13.61 10.15 -2.89
CA GLU A 192 -13.46 11.46 -2.24
C GLU A 192 -13.71 11.42 -0.73
N ALA A 193 -14.43 10.40 -0.25
CA ALA A 193 -14.67 10.17 1.16
C ALA A 193 -14.35 8.70 1.50
N PRO A 194 -13.51 8.46 2.52
CA PRO A 194 -13.21 7.10 2.93
C PRO A 194 -14.50 6.41 3.42
N PRO A 195 -14.75 5.17 2.99
CA PRO A 195 -15.91 4.43 3.48
C PRO A 195 -15.78 4.17 5.00
N PRO A 196 -16.90 4.00 5.72
CA PRO A 196 -16.87 3.65 7.14
C PRO A 196 -16.07 2.38 7.38
N LYS A 197 -15.28 2.35 8.44
CA LYS A 197 -14.47 1.18 8.78
C LYS A 197 -15.35 -0.05 8.96
N GLN A 198 -15.07 -1.11 8.22
CA GLN A 198 -15.81 -2.37 8.29
C GLN A 198 -15.30 -3.26 9.43
N GLN A 199 -14.10 -3.01 9.94
CA GLN A 199 -13.50 -3.78 11.01
C GLN A 199 -12.59 -2.89 11.86
N ILE A 200 -12.67 -3.06 13.17
CA ILE A 200 -11.78 -2.45 14.16
C ILE A 200 -11.03 -3.58 14.86
N VAL A 201 -9.71 -3.49 14.87
CA VAL A 201 -8.83 -4.50 15.47
C VAL A 201 -7.94 -3.88 16.52
N CYS A 202 -7.79 -4.57 17.65
CA CYS A 202 -6.77 -4.30 18.65
C CYS A 202 -6.06 -5.61 18.98
N SER A 203 -4.80 -5.73 18.57
CA SER A 203 -3.99 -6.94 18.80
C SER A 203 -2.53 -6.57 19.08
N ARG A 204 -1.84 -7.42 19.81
CA ARG A 204 -0.42 -7.30 20.10
C ARG A 204 0.25 -8.67 20.12
N SER A 205 1.49 -8.71 19.68
CA SER A 205 2.40 -9.81 19.99
C SER A 205 3.02 -9.54 21.36
N PHE A 206 3.00 -10.53 22.23
CA PHE A 206 3.58 -10.41 23.56
C PHE A 206 5.11 -10.48 23.49
N GLY A 207 5.81 -9.61 24.23
CA GLY A 207 7.28 -9.63 24.32
C GLY A 207 7.80 -10.81 25.15
N GLN A 208 6.96 -11.30 26.09
CA GLN A 208 7.18 -12.51 26.86
C GLN A 208 5.98 -13.43 26.69
N ARG A 209 6.19 -14.74 26.87
CA ARG A 209 5.09 -15.69 26.79
C ARG A 209 4.13 -15.53 27.94
N ILE A 210 2.85 -15.49 27.60
CA ILE A 210 1.77 -15.55 28.58
C ILE A 210 1.35 -17.02 28.70
N THR A 211 1.41 -17.55 29.93
CA THR A 211 1.11 -18.94 30.23
C THR A 211 -0.01 -19.11 31.25
N THR A 212 -0.45 -18.02 31.90
CA THR A 212 -1.52 -18.07 32.89
C THR A 212 -2.83 -17.52 32.33
N TYR A 213 -3.94 -18.05 32.83
CA TYR A 213 -5.27 -17.58 32.47
C TYR A 213 -5.48 -16.10 32.86
N GLU A 214 -5.01 -15.70 34.05
CA GLU A 214 -5.21 -14.33 34.55
C GLU A 214 -4.49 -13.28 33.68
N GLU A 215 -3.25 -13.51 33.30
CA GLU A 215 -2.51 -12.61 32.40
C GLU A 215 -3.20 -12.52 31.04
N MET A 216 -3.67 -13.64 30.49
CA MET A 216 -4.40 -13.66 29.23
C MET A 216 -5.73 -12.92 29.33
N ARG A 217 -6.48 -13.12 30.42
CA ARG A 217 -7.73 -12.40 30.68
C ARG A 217 -7.51 -10.90 30.74
N GLN A 218 -6.49 -10.45 31.48
CA GLN A 218 -6.15 -9.04 31.59
C GLN A 218 -5.81 -8.43 30.21
N ALA A 219 -5.02 -9.13 29.41
CA ALA A 219 -4.67 -8.69 28.06
C ALA A 219 -5.91 -8.56 27.16
N VAL A 220 -6.80 -9.55 27.18
CA VAL A 220 -8.06 -9.52 26.42
C VAL A 220 -8.95 -8.36 26.86
N CYS A 221 -9.11 -8.11 28.17
CA CYS A 221 -9.88 -6.99 28.68
C CYS A 221 -9.31 -5.65 28.20
N GLN A 222 -8.01 -5.44 28.34
CA GLN A 222 -7.35 -4.21 27.89
C GLN A 222 -7.52 -3.96 26.38
N TYR A 223 -7.40 -5.01 25.57
CA TYR A 223 -7.56 -4.87 24.11
C TYR A 223 -9.01 -4.67 23.71
N ALA A 224 -9.96 -5.24 24.44
CA ALA A 224 -11.38 -5.00 24.24
C ALA A 224 -11.77 -3.56 24.56
N GLU A 225 -11.28 -3.02 25.70
CA GLU A 225 -11.46 -1.58 26.04
C GLU A 225 -10.91 -0.67 24.96
N ARG A 226 -9.69 -0.94 24.49
CA ARG A 226 -9.07 -0.14 23.42
C ARG A 226 -9.81 -0.25 22.09
N ALA A 227 -10.34 -1.41 21.76
CA ALA A 227 -11.18 -1.59 20.57
C ALA A 227 -12.50 -0.83 20.69
N ALA A 228 -13.11 -0.84 21.89
CA ALA A 228 -14.33 -0.09 22.17
C ALA A 228 -14.12 1.43 22.12
N GLU A 229 -12.99 1.95 22.62
CA GLU A 229 -12.63 3.37 22.46
C GLU A 229 -12.57 3.78 20.98
N LYS A 230 -11.87 2.99 20.15
CA LYS A 230 -11.79 3.22 18.70
C LYS A 230 -13.17 3.19 18.04
N LEU A 231 -14.01 2.23 18.42
CA LEU A 231 -15.38 2.09 17.89
C LEU A 231 -16.22 3.33 18.20
N ARG A 232 -16.16 3.83 19.44
CA ARG A 232 -16.83 5.07 19.85
C ARG A 232 -16.30 6.29 19.08
N GLY A 233 -14.97 6.36 18.88
CA GLY A 233 -14.34 7.42 18.09
C GLY A 233 -14.85 7.46 16.63
N GLU A 234 -15.12 6.29 16.05
CA GLU A 234 -15.71 6.17 14.72
C GLU A 234 -17.24 6.38 14.70
N ARG A 235 -17.89 6.60 15.85
CA ARG A 235 -19.35 6.71 16.01
C ARG A 235 -20.11 5.51 15.41
N GLN A 236 -19.56 4.32 15.58
CA GLN A 236 -20.09 3.05 15.05
C GLN A 236 -20.55 2.10 16.16
N TYR A 237 -21.33 1.10 15.77
CA TYR A 237 -21.77 -0.02 16.60
C TYR A 237 -21.28 -1.33 15.99
N CYS A 238 -20.80 -2.25 16.80
CA CYS A 238 -20.42 -3.57 16.33
C CYS A 238 -21.62 -4.54 16.32
N ARG A 239 -21.65 -5.43 15.33
CA ARG A 239 -22.56 -6.58 15.26
C ARG A 239 -21.90 -7.84 15.83
N HIS A 240 -20.61 -7.97 15.63
CA HIS A 240 -19.83 -9.13 16.03
C HIS A 240 -18.58 -8.69 16.77
N ILE A 241 -18.24 -9.41 17.80
CA ILE A 241 -17.00 -9.29 18.55
C ILE A 241 -16.29 -10.63 18.48
N SER A 242 -15.06 -10.63 17.98
CA SER A 242 -14.24 -11.84 17.91
C SER A 242 -12.95 -11.65 18.70
N THR A 243 -12.61 -12.62 19.52
CA THR A 243 -11.31 -12.68 20.22
C THR A 243 -10.50 -13.83 19.63
N PHE A 244 -9.22 -13.57 19.34
CA PHE A 244 -8.32 -14.59 18.82
C PHE A 244 -7.04 -14.67 19.63
N ILE A 245 -6.53 -15.88 19.79
CA ILE A 245 -5.27 -16.20 20.44
C ILE A 245 -4.48 -17.11 19.50
N LYS A 246 -3.19 -16.82 19.30
CA LYS A 246 -2.32 -17.61 18.41
C LYS A 246 -0.92 -17.73 19.02
N THR A 247 -0.33 -18.93 18.91
CA THR A 247 1.11 -19.09 19.13
C THR A 247 1.89 -18.59 17.92
N SER A 248 3.18 -18.28 18.09
CA SER A 248 4.03 -17.85 16.99
C SER A 248 4.17 -18.98 15.96
N PRO A 249 3.92 -18.75 14.66
CA PRO A 249 4.18 -19.75 13.62
C PRO A 249 5.69 -19.97 13.38
N PHE A 250 6.54 -19.14 13.97
CA PHE A 250 8.01 -19.21 13.86
C PHE A 250 8.68 -19.82 15.10
N ALA A 251 7.88 -20.27 16.08
CA ALA A 251 8.44 -20.92 17.27
C ALA A 251 8.99 -22.29 16.89
N VAL A 252 10.28 -22.50 17.16
CA VAL A 252 10.96 -23.78 16.91
C VAL A 252 10.57 -24.77 18.02
N ASN A 253 10.23 -26.00 17.64
CA ASN A 253 9.86 -27.09 18.57
C ASN A 253 8.59 -26.89 19.38
N GLU A 254 7.66 -26.05 18.90
CA GLU A 254 6.38 -25.85 19.56
C GLU A 254 5.22 -26.08 18.59
N PRO A 255 4.14 -26.73 19.05
CA PRO A 255 2.97 -26.87 18.20
C PRO A 255 2.32 -25.52 17.95
N TYR A 256 1.94 -25.28 16.70
CA TYR A 256 1.11 -24.12 16.39
C TYR A 256 -0.29 -24.31 16.98
N TYR A 257 -0.75 -23.32 17.69
CA TYR A 257 -2.12 -23.21 18.16
C TYR A 257 -2.73 -21.88 17.69
N GLY A 258 -3.95 -21.93 17.24
CA GLY A 258 -4.74 -20.74 16.91
C GLY A 258 -6.21 -21.03 17.12
N ASN A 259 -6.88 -20.14 17.85
CA ASN A 259 -8.32 -20.20 18.06
C ASN A 259 -8.97 -18.84 17.97
N VAL A 260 -10.24 -18.81 17.55
CA VAL A 260 -11.08 -17.62 17.43
C VAL A 260 -12.43 -17.94 18.07
N ALA A 261 -12.87 -17.07 18.96
CA ALA A 261 -14.23 -17.08 19.52
C ALA A 261 -14.98 -15.83 19.04
N THR A 262 -16.22 -15.98 18.58
CA THR A 262 -17.08 -14.88 18.11
C THR A 262 -18.38 -14.90 18.89
#